data_9e6c06f078234a6442383d7f4bfd4793
#
_entry.id   9e6c06f078234a6442383d7f4bfd4793
#
_cell.length_a   1.000
_cell.length_b   1.000
_cell.length_c   1.000
_cell.angle_alpha   90.00
_cell.angle_beta   90.00
_cell.angle_gamma   90.00
#
_symmetry.space_group_name_H-M   'P 1'
#
loop_
_entity.id
_entity.type
_entity.pdbx_description
1 polymer ?
#
loop_
_entity_poly.entity_id
_entity_poly.type
_entity_poly.pdbx_seq_one_letter_code
_entity_poly.pdbx_strand_id
1 'polypeptide(L)'
;ITKLGHEIVTNDNSFFDTVVIKLSNMSIDSLKDKALKHNFNLMYHENGLIGISLDEKTDYNEVEALANLFDVSNDSQNTYNIFKPNRTGDILTHPIFHRINSETEMLRYINKLEKRDLSLNYSMIPLGSCTMKLNATVEMIPISWPEFNSIHPFAPLNQAIGYKKIINEL
;
A
#
# COMPACT_ATOMS: atom_id res chain seq x y z
N ILE A 1 -20.28 6.91 9.78
CA ILE A 1 -20.91 6.04 8.74
C ILE A 1 -22.17 5.40 9.31
N THR A 2 -22.10 4.62 10.39
CA THR A 2 -23.29 3.97 11.02
C THR A 2 -24.34 4.96 11.53
N LYS A 3 -23.94 6.09 12.10
CA LYS A 3 -24.87 7.17 12.52
C LYS A 3 -25.70 7.76 11.37
N LEU A 4 -25.23 7.59 10.12
CA LEU A 4 -25.92 8.03 8.91
C LEU A 4 -26.80 6.92 8.29
N GLY A 5 -26.92 5.79 8.96
CA GLY A 5 -27.76 4.68 8.54
C GLY A 5 -27.09 3.69 7.57
N HIS A 6 -25.79 3.88 7.25
CA HIS A 6 -25.05 2.88 6.48
C HIS A 6 -24.63 1.71 7.37
N GLU A 7 -24.63 0.52 6.82
CA GLU A 7 -24.27 -0.71 7.52
C GLU A 7 -22.78 -1.03 7.31
N ILE A 8 -22.03 -1.22 8.38
CA ILE A 8 -20.68 -1.81 8.31
C ILE A 8 -20.85 -3.32 8.32
N VAL A 9 -20.47 -3.96 7.22
CA VAL A 9 -20.59 -5.42 7.04
C VAL A 9 -19.38 -6.15 7.65
N THR A 10 -18.25 -5.48 7.70
CA THR A 10 -17.04 -6.01 8.32
C THR A 10 -17.27 -6.14 9.83
N ASN A 11 -16.87 -7.28 10.40
CA ASN A 11 -16.99 -7.51 11.82
C ASN A 11 -16.09 -6.53 12.60
N ASP A 12 -16.67 -5.77 13.52
CA ASP A 12 -16.02 -4.71 14.30
C ASP A 12 -14.75 -5.12 15.04
N ASN A 13 -14.54 -6.44 15.25
CA ASN A 13 -13.41 -6.97 16.01
C ASN A 13 -12.39 -7.73 15.14
N SER A 14 -12.57 -7.79 13.82
CA SER A 14 -11.77 -8.68 12.96
C SER A 14 -11.30 -8.06 11.65
N PHE A 15 -11.29 -6.72 11.53
CA PHE A 15 -10.66 -6.06 10.39
C PHE A 15 -9.31 -5.45 10.79
N PHE A 16 -8.43 -5.29 9.82
CA PHE A 16 -7.13 -4.67 10.01
C PHE A 16 -7.11 -3.27 9.36
N ASP A 17 -7.20 -3.20 8.05
CA ASP A 17 -7.08 -1.97 7.27
C ASP A 17 -8.26 -1.77 6.30
N THR A 18 -9.08 -2.77 6.11
CA THR A 18 -10.17 -2.75 5.13
C THR A 18 -11.54 -2.86 5.79
N VAL A 19 -12.40 -1.90 5.47
CA VAL A 19 -13.79 -1.85 5.93
C VAL A 19 -14.71 -2.04 4.73
N VAL A 20 -15.73 -2.89 4.88
CA VAL A 20 -16.77 -3.10 3.87
C VAL A 20 -18.09 -2.51 4.36
N ILE A 21 -18.72 -1.70 3.51
CA ILE A 21 -19.91 -0.92 3.82
C ILE A 21 -21.03 -1.27 2.85
N LYS A 22 -22.25 -1.33 3.36
CA LYS A 22 -23.46 -1.36 2.57
C LYS A 22 -24.16 0.00 2.67
N LEU A 23 -24.37 0.62 1.53
CA LEU A 23 -25.05 1.91 1.45
C LEU A 23 -26.56 1.75 1.71
N SER A 24 -27.14 2.69 2.46
CA SER A 24 -28.58 2.73 2.73
C SER A 24 -29.24 4.00 2.17
N ASN A 25 -28.60 5.15 2.31
CA ASN A 25 -29.19 6.46 2.01
C ASN A 25 -28.56 7.15 0.79
N MET A 26 -27.69 6.47 0.07
CA MET A 26 -26.96 7.00 -1.09
C MET A 26 -26.84 5.94 -2.16
N SER A 27 -26.94 6.32 -3.43
CA SER A 27 -26.68 5.40 -4.53
C SER A 27 -25.17 5.21 -4.76
N ILE A 28 -24.79 4.05 -5.26
CA ILE A 28 -23.38 3.74 -5.60
C ILE A 28 -22.85 4.74 -6.63
N ASP A 29 -23.64 5.10 -7.63
CA ASP A 29 -23.21 6.05 -8.67
C ASP A 29 -22.94 7.44 -8.07
N SER A 30 -23.79 7.90 -7.16
CA SER A 30 -23.57 9.18 -6.46
C SER A 30 -22.31 9.16 -5.63
N LEU A 31 -22.04 8.07 -4.90
CA LEU A 31 -20.80 7.92 -4.15
C LEU A 31 -19.58 7.87 -5.07
N LYS A 32 -19.67 7.14 -6.18
CA LYS A 32 -18.60 7.03 -7.17
C LYS A 32 -18.24 8.38 -7.77
N ASP A 33 -19.22 9.19 -8.12
CA ASP A 33 -19.00 10.54 -8.65
C ASP A 33 -18.37 11.47 -7.61
N LYS A 34 -18.84 11.40 -6.35
CA LYS A 34 -18.22 12.13 -5.25
C LYS A 34 -16.76 11.69 -5.03
N ALA A 35 -16.51 10.39 -4.96
CA ALA A 35 -15.17 9.82 -4.75
C ALA A 35 -14.19 10.26 -5.85
N LEU A 36 -14.58 10.17 -7.12
CA LEU A 36 -13.76 10.60 -8.24
C LEU A 36 -13.45 12.10 -8.21
N LYS A 37 -14.41 12.95 -7.83
CA LYS A 37 -14.19 14.40 -7.68
C LYS A 37 -13.18 14.74 -6.58
N HIS A 38 -13.06 13.89 -5.58
CA HIS A 38 -12.11 14.04 -4.47
C HIS A 38 -10.86 13.18 -4.62
N ASN A 39 -10.63 12.59 -5.83
CA ASN A 39 -9.49 11.75 -6.15
C ASN A 39 -9.39 10.45 -5.34
N PHE A 40 -10.53 9.89 -4.95
CA PHE A 40 -10.60 8.59 -4.31
C PHE A 40 -11.05 7.51 -5.29
N ASN A 41 -10.38 6.37 -5.27
CA ASN A 41 -10.84 5.13 -5.88
C ASN A 41 -11.28 4.18 -4.75
N LEU A 42 -12.56 3.81 -4.74
CA LEU A 42 -13.09 2.84 -3.80
C LEU A 42 -13.32 1.51 -4.54
N MET A 43 -13.36 0.42 -3.80
CA MET A 43 -13.70 -0.89 -4.35
C MET A 43 -15.23 -1.02 -4.42
N TYR A 44 -15.77 -1.22 -5.60
CA TYR A 44 -17.20 -1.44 -5.84
C TYR A 44 -17.43 -2.91 -6.17
N HIS A 45 -18.06 -3.64 -5.24
CA HIS A 45 -18.36 -5.06 -5.41
C HIS A 45 -19.64 -5.24 -6.22
N GLU A 46 -19.74 -6.35 -6.98
CA GLU A 46 -20.91 -6.69 -7.80
C GLU A 46 -22.21 -6.82 -6.99
N ASN A 47 -22.10 -7.21 -5.72
CA ASN A 47 -23.23 -7.32 -4.78
C ASN A 47 -23.68 -5.99 -4.16
N GLY A 48 -23.13 -4.86 -4.63
CA GLY A 48 -23.48 -3.53 -4.13
C GLY A 48 -22.80 -3.10 -2.84
N LEU A 49 -21.81 -3.85 -2.38
CA LEU A 49 -20.98 -3.46 -1.25
C LEU A 49 -19.81 -2.56 -1.69
N ILE A 50 -19.34 -1.73 -0.78
CA ILE A 50 -18.22 -0.81 -1.00
C ILE A 50 -17.08 -1.19 -0.07
N GLY A 51 -15.91 -1.47 -0.63
CA GLY A 51 -14.68 -1.69 0.12
C GLY A 51 -13.87 -0.40 0.23
N ILE A 52 -13.38 -0.13 1.43
CA ILE A 52 -12.48 0.98 1.74
C ILE A 52 -11.26 0.37 2.41
N SER A 53 -10.09 0.54 1.78
CA SER A 53 -8.82 0.09 2.33
C SER A 53 -7.92 1.28 2.60
N LEU A 54 -7.27 1.27 3.75
CA LEU A 54 -6.29 2.27 4.17
C LEU A 54 -4.90 1.63 4.17
N ASP A 55 -3.88 2.44 3.99
CA ASP A 55 -2.48 2.00 4.03
C ASP A 55 -1.67 2.83 5.02
N GLU A 56 -0.37 2.54 5.13
CA GLU A 56 0.54 3.24 6.01
C GLU A 56 0.82 4.70 5.61
N LYS A 57 0.41 5.12 4.42
CA LYS A 57 0.53 6.51 3.95
C LYS A 57 -0.71 7.33 4.25
N THR A 58 -1.83 6.67 4.55
CA THR A 58 -3.11 7.33 4.83
C THR A 58 -2.99 8.22 6.06
N ASP A 59 -3.16 9.52 5.87
CA ASP A 59 -3.13 10.50 6.94
C ASP A 59 -4.53 10.87 7.45
N TYR A 60 -4.55 11.72 8.44
CA TYR A 60 -5.79 12.16 9.09
C TYR A 60 -6.69 12.97 8.15
N ASN A 61 -6.08 13.80 7.29
CA ASN A 61 -6.82 14.64 6.34
C ASN A 61 -7.50 13.79 5.28
N GLU A 62 -6.84 12.72 4.84
CA GLU A 62 -7.41 11.75 3.90
C GLU A 62 -8.58 10.99 4.52
N VAL A 63 -8.47 10.57 5.79
CA VAL A 63 -9.58 9.93 6.51
C VAL A 63 -10.76 10.88 6.67
N GLU A 64 -10.51 12.15 6.98
CA GLU A 64 -11.54 13.18 7.07
C GLU A 64 -12.20 13.42 5.70
N ALA A 65 -11.42 13.58 4.66
CA ALA A 65 -11.91 13.76 3.30
C ALA A 65 -12.74 12.53 2.84
N LEU A 66 -12.30 11.33 3.17
CA LEU A 66 -13.03 10.10 2.91
C LEU A 66 -14.36 10.05 3.67
N ALA A 67 -14.37 10.44 4.96
CA ALA A 67 -15.58 10.51 5.77
C ALA A 67 -16.61 11.50 5.19
N ASN A 68 -16.14 12.62 4.65
CA ASN A 68 -16.98 13.64 4.02
C ASN A 68 -17.69 13.12 2.74
N LEU A 69 -17.17 12.10 2.07
CA LEU A 69 -17.87 11.44 0.94
C LEU A 69 -19.23 10.87 1.38
N PHE A 70 -19.33 10.47 2.62
CA PHE A 70 -20.53 9.89 3.24
C PHE A 70 -21.39 10.90 3.99
N ASP A 71 -21.15 12.20 3.79
CA ASP A 71 -21.84 13.30 4.46
C ASP A 71 -21.71 13.25 6.01
N VAL A 72 -20.58 12.71 6.49
CA VAL A 72 -20.24 12.69 7.92
C VAL A 72 -19.78 14.09 8.34
N SER A 73 -20.57 14.80 9.14
CA SER A 73 -20.09 15.99 9.83
C SER A 73 -19.16 15.58 10.98
N ASN A 74 -18.03 16.28 11.10
CA ASN A 74 -17.01 16.04 12.12
C ASN A 74 -17.56 16.21 13.54
N ASP A 75 -17.99 15.13 14.14
CA ASP A 75 -18.30 15.03 15.57
C ASP A 75 -17.45 13.92 16.21
N SER A 76 -16.18 13.89 15.85
CA SER A 76 -15.27 12.85 16.29
C SER A 76 -14.56 13.26 17.59
N GLN A 77 -15.12 12.82 18.70
CA GLN A 77 -14.30 12.55 19.86
C GLN A 77 -13.46 11.29 19.54
N ASN A 78 -12.20 11.53 19.25
CA ASN A 78 -11.24 10.47 18.93
C ASN A 78 -10.98 9.60 20.16
N THR A 79 -11.71 8.53 20.30
CA THR A 79 -11.31 7.42 21.17
C THR A 79 -10.44 6.46 20.37
N TYR A 80 -9.14 6.70 20.39
CA TYR A 80 -8.19 5.72 19.90
C TYR A 80 -8.23 4.50 20.81
N ASN A 81 -8.81 3.41 20.34
CA ASN A 81 -8.51 2.11 20.90
C ASN A 81 -7.09 1.76 20.42
N ILE A 82 -6.08 2.13 21.21
CA ILE A 82 -4.72 1.68 20.97
C ILE A 82 -4.75 0.18 21.01
N PHE A 83 -4.52 -0.45 19.84
CA PHE A 83 -4.36 -1.88 19.73
C PHE A 83 -3.23 -2.30 20.68
N LYS A 84 -3.57 -3.01 21.76
CA LYS A 84 -2.57 -3.58 22.65
C LYS A 84 -2.02 -4.82 21.98
N PRO A 85 -0.73 -4.82 21.59
CA PRO A 85 -0.15 -6.00 20.98
C PRO A 85 -0.21 -7.17 21.96
N ASN A 86 -0.84 -8.26 21.55
CA ASN A 86 -0.94 -9.48 22.37
C ASN A 86 0.36 -10.27 22.44
N ARG A 87 1.40 -9.80 21.74
CA ARG A 87 2.69 -10.48 21.72
C ARG A 87 3.46 -10.19 23.01
N THR A 88 3.80 -11.25 23.74
CA THR A 88 4.59 -11.19 24.99
C THR A 88 6.04 -11.62 24.80
N GLY A 89 6.39 -12.22 23.67
CA GLY A 89 7.76 -12.67 23.38
C GLY A 89 8.61 -11.61 22.70
N ASP A 90 9.92 -11.69 22.90
CA ASP A 90 10.89 -10.84 22.22
C ASP A 90 10.84 -11.02 20.71
N ILE A 91 11.18 -9.96 19.98
CA ILE A 91 11.30 -9.95 18.52
C ILE A 91 12.76 -9.71 18.13
N LEU A 92 13.15 -10.21 16.95
CA LEU A 92 14.47 -9.97 16.37
C LEU A 92 15.61 -10.29 17.38
N THR A 93 15.51 -11.44 18.03
CA THR A 93 16.44 -11.85 19.10
C THR A 93 17.87 -12.16 18.62
N HIS A 94 18.04 -12.42 17.31
CA HIS A 94 19.37 -12.68 16.77
C HIS A 94 20.25 -11.42 16.87
N PRO A 95 21.52 -11.54 17.34
CA PRO A 95 22.41 -10.40 17.60
C PRO A 95 22.65 -9.50 16.39
N ILE A 96 22.48 -10.00 15.16
CA ILE A 96 22.67 -9.23 13.94
C ILE A 96 21.75 -8.01 13.87
N PHE A 97 20.52 -8.13 14.37
CA PHE A 97 19.54 -7.04 14.36
C PHE A 97 19.87 -5.90 15.32
N HIS A 98 20.80 -6.13 16.24
CA HIS A 98 21.22 -5.14 17.24
C HIS A 98 22.63 -4.61 17.02
N ARG A 99 23.39 -5.25 16.12
CA ARG A 99 24.79 -4.91 15.87
C ARG A 99 25.01 -3.94 14.73
N ILE A 100 24.15 -4.00 13.72
CA ILE A 100 24.27 -3.19 12.49
C ILE A 100 23.38 -1.97 12.65
N ASN A 101 24.00 -0.82 12.96
CA ASN A 101 23.29 0.41 13.29
C ASN A 101 23.67 1.59 12.37
N SER A 102 24.49 1.35 11.35
CA SER A 102 24.89 2.36 10.39
C SER A 102 24.86 1.82 8.96
N GLU A 103 24.72 2.72 7.99
CA GLU A 103 24.77 2.39 6.56
C GLU A 103 26.08 1.67 6.20
N THR A 104 27.21 2.18 6.68
CA THR A 104 28.53 1.58 6.43
C THR A 104 28.64 0.15 6.97
N GLU A 105 28.10 -0.11 8.16
CA GLU A 105 28.09 -1.46 8.73
C GLU A 105 27.18 -2.39 7.92
N MET A 106 26.04 -1.90 7.47
CA MET A 106 25.14 -2.66 6.60
C MET A 106 25.81 -3.02 5.28
N LEU A 107 26.45 -2.07 4.61
CA LEU A 107 27.17 -2.32 3.36
C LEU A 107 28.29 -3.35 3.54
N ARG A 108 29.06 -3.25 4.61
CA ARG A 108 30.10 -4.24 4.94
C ARG A 108 29.52 -5.61 5.23
N TYR A 109 28.38 -5.67 5.89
CA TYR A 109 27.70 -6.92 6.17
C TYR A 109 27.14 -7.59 4.91
N ILE A 110 26.51 -6.83 4.04
CA ILE A 110 26.04 -7.31 2.74
C ILE A 110 27.21 -7.85 1.92
N ASN A 111 28.30 -7.11 1.80
CA ASN A 111 29.49 -7.55 1.08
C ASN A 111 30.12 -8.82 1.69
N LYS A 112 30.09 -8.96 3.01
CA LYS A 112 30.54 -10.19 3.69
C LYS A 112 29.66 -11.40 3.34
N LEU A 113 28.35 -11.21 3.22
CA LEU A 113 27.42 -12.27 2.82
C LEU A 113 27.62 -12.64 1.34
N GLU A 114 27.74 -11.64 0.48
CA GLU A 114 27.98 -11.81 -0.95
C GLU A 114 29.24 -12.66 -1.23
N LYS A 115 30.33 -12.42 -0.48
CA LYS A 115 31.59 -13.14 -0.60
C LYS A 115 31.59 -14.59 -0.10
N ARG A 116 30.50 -15.04 0.52
CA ARG A 116 30.38 -16.43 1.00
C ARG A 116 30.04 -17.42 -0.10
N ASP A 117 29.52 -16.93 -1.18
CA ASP A 117 29.08 -17.72 -2.33
C ASP A 117 29.49 -17.02 -3.63
N LEU A 118 29.00 -17.53 -4.76
CA LEU A 118 29.24 -16.94 -6.06
C LEU A 118 28.56 -15.57 -6.18
N SER A 119 29.36 -14.53 -6.37
CA SER A 119 28.85 -13.20 -6.65
C SER A 119 29.10 -12.81 -8.10
N LEU A 120 28.25 -11.95 -8.65
CA LEU A 120 28.39 -11.48 -10.04
C LEU A 120 29.70 -10.72 -10.28
N ASN A 121 30.30 -10.17 -9.23
CA ASN A 121 31.57 -9.45 -9.30
C ASN A 121 32.79 -10.37 -9.47
N TYR A 122 32.68 -11.64 -9.08
CA TYR A 122 33.80 -12.60 -9.05
C TYR A 122 33.52 -13.85 -9.89
N SER A 123 32.27 -14.05 -10.29
CA SER A 123 31.85 -15.23 -10.98
C SER A 123 32.20 -15.17 -12.47
N MET A 124 32.80 -16.24 -12.99
CA MET A 124 32.96 -16.48 -14.42
C MET A 124 31.85 -17.40 -14.96
N ILE A 125 30.93 -17.82 -14.14
CA ILE A 125 29.83 -18.71 -14.52
C ILE A 125 28.66 -17.86 -15.02
N PRO A 126 28.11 -18.10 -16.22
CA PRO A 126 26.88 -17.47 -16.66
C PRO A 126 25.74 -17.95 -15.77
N LEU A 127 25.31 -17.07 -14.87
CA LEU A 127 24.20 -17.33 -13.97
C LEU A 127 22.89 -16.98 -14.70
N GLY A 128 22.03 -17.93 -14.95
CA GLY A 128 20.75 -17.82 -15.64
C GLY A 128 19.99 -16.48 -15.46
N SER A 129 18.80 -16.48 -14.90
CA SER A 129 17.99 -15.25 -14.67
C SER A 129 18.68 -14.19 -13.76
N CYS A 130 19.76 -14.56 -13.11
CA CYS A 130 20.55 -13.66 -12.28
C CYS A 130 21.20 -12.51 -13.05
N THR A 131 21.42 -12.68 -14.35
CA THR A 131 22.00 -11.65 -15.22
C THR A 131 21.12 -10.40 -15.36
N MET A 132 19.84 -10.52 -15.15
CA MET A 132 18.90 -9.39 -15.12
C MET A 132 19.19 -8.37 -14.02
N LYS A 133 20.05 -8.71 -13.07
CA LYS A 133 20.44 -7.83 -11.94
C LYS A 133 21.60 -6.90 -12.26
N LEU A 134 22.15 -6.99 -13.47
CA LEU A 134 23.24 -6.14 -13.92
C LEU A 134 22.78 -4.91 -14.71
N ASN A 135 21.54 -4.50 -14.54
CA ASN A 135 21.05 -3.27 -15.14
C ASN A 135 21.81 -2.05 -14.56
N ALA A 136 22.07 -1.09 -15.43
CA ALA A 136 22.65 0.17 -14.97
C ALA A 136 21.73 0.85 -13.95
N THR A 137 22.32 1.45 -12.93
CA THR A 137 21.53 2.16 -11.89
C THR A 137 20.62 3.23 -12.49
N VAL A 138 21.05 3.90 -13.57
CA VAL A 138 20.26 4.92 -14.26
C VAL A 138 18.99 4.35 -14.90
N GLU A 139 18.98 3.09 -15.31
CA GLU A 139 17.79 2.41 -15.86
C GLU A 139 16.75 2.13 -14.77
N MET A 140 17.20 2.06 -13.50
CA MET A 140 16.34 1.82 -12.35
C MET A 140 15.72 3.10 -11.80
N ILE A 141 16.26 4.28 -12.12
CA ILE A 141 15.78 5.57 -11.61
C ILE A 141 14.29 5.80 -11.93
N PRO A 142 13.79 5.56 -13.16
CA PRO A 142 12.38 5.76 -13.48
C PRO A 142 11.42 4.97 -12.60
N ILE A 143 11.83 3.81 -12.10
CA ILE A 143 11.00 2.97 -11.22
C ILE A 143 10.68 3.68 -9.90
N SER A 144 11.54 4.60 -9.47
CA SER A 144 11.36 5.37 -8.25
C SER A 144 10.49 6.62 -8.43
N TRP A 145 10.14 6.99 -9.64
CA TRP A 145 9.29 8.15 -9.89
C TRP A 145 7.85 7.87 -9.46
N PRO A 146 7.19 8.80 -8.76
CA PRO A 146 5.82 8.61 -8.29
C PRO A 146 4.84 8.25 -9.41
N GLU A 147 5.03 8.80 -10.60
CA GLU A 147 4.22 8.54 -11.79
C GLU A 147 4.25 7.06 -12.22
N PHE A 148 5.30 6.33 -11.84
CA PHE A 148 5.44 4.91 -12.15
C PHE A 148 5.20 4.00 -10.95
N ASN A 149 5.62 4.38 -9.73
CA ASN A 149 5.57 3.49 -8.60
C ASN A 149 4.35 3.67 -7.68
N SER A 150 3.58 4.76 -7.86
CA SER A 150 2.45 5.09 -6.98
C SER A 150 1.08 4.70 -7.55
N ILE A 151 1.04 3.98 -8.68
CA ILE A 151 -0.22 3.51 -9.24
C ILE A 151 -0.64 2.18 -8.61
N HIS A 152 -1.90 2.08 -8.20
CA HIS A 152 -2.45 0.83 -7.71
C HIS A 152 -2.70 -0.16 -8.87
N PRO A 153 -2.40 -1.47 -8.71
CA PRO A 153 -2.60 -2.46 -9.78
C PRO A 153 -4.03 -2.54 -10.33
N PHE A 154 -5.01 -2.23 -9.51
CA PHE A 154 -6.43 -2.22 -9.90
C PHE A 154 -6.99 -0.82 -10.14
N ALA A 155 -6.12 0.17 -10.41
CA ALA A 155 -6.57 1.49 -10.81
C ALA A 155 -7.43 1.39 -12.09
N PRO A 156 -8.50 2.18 -12.24
CA PRO A 156 -9.32 2.20 -13.44
C PRO A 156 -8.49 2.45 -14.71
N LEU A 157 -8.78 1.74 -15.79
CA LEU A 157 -7.99 1.78 -17.03
C LEU A 157 -7.87 3.19 -17.63
N ASN A 158 -8.88 4.03 -17.45
CA ASN A 158 -8.86 5.42 -17.88
C ASN A 158 -7.88 6.30 -17.07
N GLN A 159 -7.44 5.84 -15.89
CA GLN A 159 -6.42 6.49 -15.07
C GLN A 159 -5.01 5.92 -15.35
N ALA A 160 -4.89 4.82 -16.08
CA ALA A 160 -3.64 4.12 -16.40
C ALA A 160 -3.26 4.21 -17.89
N ILE A 161 -3.65 5.28 -18.58
CA ILE A 161 -3.45 5.45 -20.03
C ILE A 161 -1.96 5.45 -20.40
N GLY A 162 -1.10 6.06 -19.57
CA GLY A 162 0.33 6.07 -19.77
C GLY A 162 0.94 4.67 -19.78
N TYR A 163 0.57 3.83 -18.82
CA TYR A 163 0.99 2.43 -18.78
C TYR A 163 0.52 1.64 -20.00
N LYS A 164 -0.74 1.82 -20.39
CA LYS A 164 -1.27 1.18 -21.59
C LYS A 164 -0.49 1.58 -22.84
N LYS A 165 -0.08 2.85 -22.94
CA LYS A 165 0.73 3.34 -24.05
C LYS A 165 2.11 2.65 -24.06
N ILE A 166 2.80 2.61 -22.94
CA ILE A 166 4.10 1.94 -22.81
C ILE A 166 4.01 0.48 -23.25
N ILE A 167 3.03 -0.27 -22.72
CA ILE A 167 2.85 -1.71 -23.05
C ILE A 167 2.56 -1.94 -24.53
N ASN A 168 1.85 -1.03 -25.19
CA ASN A 168 1.50 -1.19 -26.59
C ASN A 168 2.61 -0.75 -27.57
N GLU A 169 3.54 0.09 -27.13
CA GLU A 169 4.63 0.61 -27.95
C GLU A 169 5.95 -0.17 -27.79
N LEU A 170 6.06 -1.03 -26.77
CA LEU A 170 7.15 -1.97 -26.56
C LEU A 170 6.88 -3.32 -27.24
#